data_dc35d351801e8c7e4fc2c0bf17e49795
#
_entry.id   dc35d351801e8c7e4fc2c0bf17e49795
#
_cell.length_a   1.000
_cell.length_b   1.000
_cell.length_c   1.000
_cell.angle_alpha   90.00
_cell.angle_beta   90.00
_cell.angle_gamma   90.00
#
_symmetry.space_group_name_H-M   'P 1'
#
loop_
_entity.id
_entity.type
_entity.pdbx_description
1 polymer ?
#
loop_
_entity_poly.entity_id
_entity_poly.type
_entity_poly.pdbx_seq_one_letter_code
_entity_poly.pdbx_strand_id
1 'polypeptide(L)'
;PMVLKEFLGWGITNYPADRYGLILWDHGGQFFGFGGDHQNGQRPGWSGLFTADIKEVLSETLQDKGINKLDFISFDTCLMGGVEVLVDFHELCEVYIANPEIDYGDGWDFKNALGYLKDFPSISTIEFAEKENEFWNNHHSTQEADKGYKVHSIYYMNNYEHFNASFKEFSNELSIFTSNNYEIIPKLRRDAIHYYNSGSRIRAGAMGETDFIDIGTFAKNLYNTTDGKLKIAAYKLYEAINNLVISRSVGTYREDATGLSIYYPTSGESHIFYVKDKEYNLTNATDPVHVRINFLNEKYGGDKWMKHLENTNLAWKGDKSPPVIQSTGGGKSGRIPEWEPIDQKPLLSTYEEPAILGFEVSNGDDAYAAYVSLVSNHFTDNLNLYVYLGEIGSAELAGDGQYEVGWDSTIPIISLADSDEYTPVYLGGWAMEAGSNLYVSFADYQSPGGNDYIPLILISSIDEFGMGAIDTILEDTVETGELLDNNLGSTLSSTKSNLKLEKGGKLWPVYYAEEIIDDDYVPSYISFEDLVIEIPENGTEGLEVSFLPVEEGYYDIEIQTVDNFNNSSEILTFFVEVPGE
;
A
#
# COMPACT_ATOMS: atom_id res chain seq x y z
N PRO A 1 2.49 21.79 16.63
CA PRO A 1 3.72 21.68 17.45
C PRO A 1 3.58 22.26 18.84
N MET A 2 2.99 23.46 19.01
CA MET A 2 2.90 24.16 20.30
C MET A 2 2.12 23.38 21.36
N VAL A 3 0.98 22.79 21.00
CA VAL A 3 0.17 21.96 21.91
C VAL A 3 0.95 20.75 22.40
N LEU A 4 1.70 20.08 21.53
CA LEU A 4 2.56 18.96 21.91
C LEU A 4 3.65 19.41 22.90
N LYS A 5 4.27 20.58 22.68
CA LYS A 5 5.26 21.15 23.61
C LYS A 5 4.67 21.43 24.98
N GLU A 6 3.49 22.05 25.02
CA GLU A 6 2.78 22.35 26.27
C GLU A 6 2.40 21.06 27.02
N PHE A 7 1.87 20.05 26.31
CA PHE A 7 1.53 18.75 26.89
C PHE A 7 2.74 18.05 27.51
N LEU A 8 3.83 17.94 26.76
CA LEU A 8 5.07 17.33 27.26
C LEU A 8 5.63 18.07 28.47
N GLY A 9 5.72 19.40 28.36
CA GLY A 9 6.20 20.26 29.47
C GLY A 9 5.33 20.12 30.71
N TRP A 10 4.01 20.07 30.54
CA TRP A 10 3.07 19.84 31.64
C TRP A 10 3.21 18.44 32.24
N GLY A 11 3.28 17.40 31.41
CA GLY A 11 3.41 16.01 31.87
C GLY A 11 4.64 15.79 32.71
N ILE A 12 5.82 16.18 32.21
CA ILE A 12 7.10 16.04 32.91
C ILE A 12 7.11 16.86 34.21
N THR A 13 6.50 18.06 34.22
CA THR A 13 6.49 18.91 35.41
C THR A 13 5.59 18.39 36.53
N ASN A 14 4.42 17.86 36.16
CA ASN A 14 3.41 17.44 37.14
C ASN A 14 3.57 15.98 37.57
N TYR A 15 4.25 15.17 36.76
CA TYR A 15 4.50 13.75 37.03
C TYR A 15 6.00 13.44 36.92
N PRO A 16 6.83 13.98 37.86
CA PRO A 16 8.26 13.73 37.84
C PRO A 16 8.56 12.25 38.06
N ALA A 17 9.40 11.71 37.19
CA ALA A 17 9.80 10.31 37.19
C ALA A 17 11.30 10.18 36.86
N ASP A 18 11.87 9.02 37.12
CA ASP A 18 13.24 8.68 36.73
C ASP A 18 13.31 8.30 35.25
N ARG A 19 12.19 7.87 34.68
CA ARG A 19 12.08 7.32 33.32
C ARG A 19 10.83 7.83 32.65
N TYR A 20 10.94 8.11 31.35
CA TYR A 20 9.84 8.62 30.56
C TYR A 20 9.74 7.89 29.21
N GLY A 21 8.53 7.44 28.87
CA GLY A 21 8.16 6.97 27.53
C GLY A 21 7.10 7.89 26.92
N LEU A 22 7.12 8.03 25.61
CA LEU A 22 6.12 8.77 24.86
C LEU A 22 5.46 7.82 23.84
N ILE A 23 4.14 7.77 23.87
CA ILE A 23 3.35 7.04 22.88
C ILE A 23 2.51 8.07 22.12
N LEU A 24 2.62 8.04 20.81
CA LEU A 24 1.87 8.86 19.88
C LEU A 24 0.90 7.93 19.14
N TRP A 25 -0.40 8.10 19.39
CA TRP A 25 -1.47 7.25 18.84
C TRP A 25 -2.39 8.08 17.96
N ASP A 26 -2.43 7.82 16.66
CA ASP A 26 -3.28 8.44 15.64
C ASP A 26 -2.91 7.84 14.26
N HIS A 27 -3.13 8.57 13.17
CA HIS A 27 -2.63 8.26 11.82
C HIS A 27 -1.14 8.49 11.70
N GLY A 28 -0.48 7.71 10.84
CA GLY A 28 0.92 7.87 10.48
C GLY A 28 1.14 7.84 8.98
N GLY A 29 2.01 8.71 8.49
CA GLY A 29 2.31 8.89 7.07
C GLY A 29 3.81 8.89 6.76
N GLN A 30 4.59 8.09 7.46
CA GLN A 30 6.04 8.02 7.31
C GLN A 30 6.68 9.42 7.51
N PHE A 31 7.61 9.88 6.66
CA PHE A 31 8.24 11.20 6.78
C PHE A 31 7.29 12.39 6.58
N PHE A 32 6.10 12.15 6.09
CA PHE A 32 5.07 13.19 6.04
C PHE A 32 4.50 13.52 7.42
N GLY A 33 4.56 12.59 8.36
CA GLY A 33 4.31 12.87 9.76
C GLY A 33 3.21 12.06 10.41
N PHE A 34 2.61 12.67 11.43
CA PHE A 34 1.74 12.05 12.42
C PHE A 34 0.48 12.86 12.64
N GLY A 35 -0.62 12.17 12.88
CA GLY A 35 -1.91 12.75 13.20
C GLY A 35 -2.63 13.33 11.98
N GLY A 36 -3.84 13.80 12.20
CA GLY A 36 -4.64 14.50 11.23
C GLY A 36 -5.88 15.03 11.90
N ASP A 37 -6.37 16.20 11.51
CA ASP A 37 -7.60 16.77 12.04
C ASP A 37 -8.40 17.44 10.93
N HIS A 38 -9.41 16.73 10.46
CA HIS A 38 -10.32 17.21 9.41
C HIS A 38 -11.12 18.44 9.82
N GLN A 39 -11.31 18.68 11.12
CA GLN A 39 -12.12 19.80 11.63
C GLN A 39 -11.30 21.08 11.81
N ASN A 40 -10.01 20.99 12.00
CA ASN A 40 -9.10 22.14 12.14
C ASN A 40 -8.35 22.48 10.84
N GLY A 41 -8.68 21.81 9.75
CA GLY A 41 -8.03 21.95 8.45
C GLY A 41 -8.27 23.28 7.79
N GLN A 42 -7.54 24.31 8.20
CA GLN A 42 -7.38 25.53 7.38
C GLN A 42 -6.20 25.42 6.42
N ARG A 43 -5.53 24.27 6.37
CA ARG A 43 -4.45 24.01 5.41
C ARG A 43 -4.92 22.94 4.43
N PRO A 44 -4.99 23.24 3.13
CA PRO A 44 -5.19 22.21 2.13
C PRO A 44 -4.07 21.19 2.22
N GLY A 45 -4.41 19.91 2.32
CA GLY A 45 -3.49 18.79 2.13
C GLY A 45 -3.11 18.00 3.38
N TRP A 46 -2.60 18.56 4.43
CA TRP A 46 -2.20 17.84 5.64
C TRP A 46 -2.40 18.66 6.90
N SER A 47 -3.14 18.13 7.85
CA SER A 47 -3.43 18.77 9.13
C SER A 47 -2.61 18.24 10.31
N GLY A 48 -1.72 17.26 10.08
CA GLY A 48 -0.90 16.62 11.09
C GLY A 48 0.41 17.36 11.44
N LEU A 49 1.24 16.68 12.22
CA LEU A 49 2.57 17.13 12.64
C LEU A 49 3.64 16.47 11.77
N PHE A 50 4.50 17.23 11.12
CA PHE A 50 5.68 16.68 10.46
C PHE A 50 6.66 16.09 11.46
N THR A 51 7.38 15.02 11.09
CA THR A 51 8.37 14.38 11.95
C THR A 51 9.44 15.37 12.42
N ALA A 52 9.89 16.26 11.54
CA ALA A 52 10.84 17.31 11.87
C ALA A 52 10.32 18.30 12.93
N ASP A 53 9.01 18.62 12.92
CA ASP A 53 8.39 19.49 13.92
C ASP A 53 8.27 18.78 15.29
N ILE A 54 7.93 17.49 15.28
CA ILE A 54 7.90 16.66 16.49
C ILE A 54 9.30 16.58 17.11
N LYS A 55 10.33 16.34 16.29
CA LYS A 55 11.73 16.33 16.70
C LYS A 55 12.14 17.64 17.39
N GLU A 56 11.83 18.79 16.77
CA GLU A 56 12.16 20.11 17.30
C GLU A 56 11.52 20.32 18.67
N VAL A 57 10.22 20.05 18.78
CA VAL A 57 9.46 20.17 20.03
C VAL A 57 10.01 19.26 21.14
N LEU A 58 10.30 17.99 20.80
CA LEU A 58 10.90 17.05 21.75
C LEU A 58 12.27 17.51 22.19
N SER A 59 13.15 17.89 21.26
CA SER A 59 14.52 18.34 21.58
C SER A 59 14.52 19.53 22.51
N GLU A 60 13.70 20.56 22.21
CA GLU A 60 13.57 21.74 23.07
C GLU A 60 13.01 21.40 24.45
N THR A 61 11.95 20.58 24.50
CA THR A 61 11.31 20.24 25.79
C THR A 61 12.25 19.41 26.67
N LEU A 62 12.93 18.42 26.12
CA LEU A 62 13.89 17.60 26.87
C LEU A 62 15.05 18.43 27.37
N GLN A 63 15.59 19.34 26.56
CA GLN A 63 16.64 20.29 26.97
C GLN A 63 16.18 21.19 28.10
N ASP A 64 14.98 21.79 28.00
CA ASP A 64 14.40 22.68 29.01
C ASP A 64 14.16 21.96 30.35
N LYS A 65 13.90 20.65 30.31
CA LYS A 65 13.68 19.81 31.50
C LYS A 65 14.92 19.09 32.01
N GLY A 66 16.06 19.25 31.32
CA GLY A 66 17.32 18.59 31.71
C GLY A 66 17.29 17.07 31.53
N ILE A 67 16.46 16.56 30.61
CA ILE A 67 16.35 15.14 30.25
C ILE A 67 17.19 14.91 29.00
N ASN A 68 18.10 13.94 29.03
CA ASN A 68 18.98 13.65 27.90
C ASN A 68 18.23 12.93 26.78
N LYS A 69 17.49 11.87 27.13
CA LYS A 69 16.71 11.03 26.21
C LYS A 69 15.47 10.50 26.93
N LEU A 70 14.44 10.19 26.17
CA LEU A 70 13.35 9.34 26.64
C LEU A 70 13.81 7.87 26.67
N ASP A 71 13.22 7.07 27.51
CA ASP A 71 13.44 5.63 27.52
C ASP A 71 12.94 5.04 26.20
N PHE A 72 11.73 5.40 25.80
CA PHE A 72 11.23 5.03 24.48
C PHE A 72 10.34 6.12 23.86
N ILE A 73 10.28 6.09 22.53
CA ILE A 73 9.26 6.77 21.73
C ILE A 73 8.54 5.69 20.93
N SER A 74 7.21 5.65 21.00
CA SER A 74 6.39 4.79 20.19
C SER A 74 5.46 5.59 19.32
N PHE A 75 5.41 5.22 18.05
CA PHE A 75 4.33 5.59 17.16
C PHE A 75 3.41 4.37 17.02
N ASP A 76 2.34 4.38 17.80
CA ASP A 76 1.24 3.43 17.69
C ASP A 76 0.35 3.85 16.53
N THR A 77 0.89 3.71 15.32
CA THR A 77 0.37 4.23 14.05
C THR A 77 0.91 3.45 12.87
N CYS A 78 0.31 3.62 11.70
CA CYS A 78 0.81 3.09 10.44
C CYS A 78 2.11 3.77 10.00
N LEU A 79 2.97 3.04 9.27
CA LEU A 79 4.06 3.51 8.42
C LEU A 79 5.22 4.27 9.11
N MET A 80 5.23 4.42 10.42
CA MET A 80 6.26 5.22 11.09
C MET A 80 7.59 4.48 11.32
N GLY A 81 7.70 3.22 10.89
CA GLY A 81 8.93 2.40 10.94
C GLY A 81 9.84 2.59 9.73
N GLY A 82 10.15 3.83 9.35
CA GLY A 82 10.96 4.14 8.15
C GLY A 82 12.31 4.78 8.45
N VAL A 83 13.28 4.58 7.55
CA VAL A 83 14.63 5.16 7.63
C VAL A 83 14.58 6.67 7.83
N GLU A 84 13.72 7.34 7.07
CA GLU A 84 13.54 8.79 7.10
C GLU A 84 13.03 9.29 8.46
N VAL A 85 12.20 8.49 9.11
CA VAL A 85 11.63 8.80 10.42
C VAL A 85 12.65 8.58 11.53
N LEU A 86 13.40 7.47 11.46
CA LEU A 86 14.43 7.16 12.47
C LEU A 86 15.48 8.26 12.58
N VAL A 87 15.81 8.94 11.48
CA VAL A 87 16.73 10.10 11.45
C VAL A 87 16.28 11.21 12.42
N ASP A 88 14.99 11.37 12.60
CA ASP A 88 14.47 12.42 13.48
C ASP A 88 14.51 12.04 14.97
N PHE A 89 14.42 10.76 15.30
CA PHE A 89 14.24 10.32 16.69
C PHE A 89 15.43 9.60 17.33
N HIS A 90 16.47 9.23 16.56
CA HIS A 90 17.58 8.41 17.04
C HIS A 90 18.37 9.02 18.22
N GLU A 91 18.42 10.35 18.33
CA GLU A 91 19.09 11.04 19.43
C GLU A 91 18.17 11.27 20.65
N LEU A 92 16.85 11.07 20.49
CA LEU A 92 15.83 11.46 21.45
C LEU A 92 15.32 10.33 22.34
N CYS A 93 15.57 9.07 21.97
CA CYS A 93 15.16 7.91 22.77
C CYS A 93 16.22 6.81 22.78
N GLU A 94 16.10 5.89 23.73
CA GLU A 94 16.90 4.66 23.77
C GLU A 94 16.32 3.60 22.83
N VAL A 95 14.99 3.45 22.85
CA VAL A 95 14.24 2.51 22.03
C VAL A 95 13.17 3.27 21.25
N TYR A 96 13.06 2.94 19.97
CA TYR A 96 11.99 3.43 19.10
C TYR A 96 11.10 2.26 18.70
N ILE A 97 9.78 2.43 18.76
CA ILE A 97 8.78 1.40 18.50
C ILE A 97 7.83 1.91 17.43
N ALA A 98 7.70 1.20 16.32
CA ALA A 98 6.80 1.61 15.24
C ALA A 98 6.54 0.50 14.23
N ASN A 99 5.50 0.67 13.44
CA ASN A 99 5.15 -0.20 12.33
C ASN A 99 5.71 0.38 11.01
N PRO A 100 6.51 -0.36 10.24
CA PRO A 100 6.81 -0.01 8.85
C PRO A 100 5.63 -0.28 7.92
N GLU A 101 4.70 -1.13 8.34
CA GLU A 101 3.45 -1.53 7.68
C GLU A 101 2.25 -0.79 8.28
N ILE A 102 1.05 -1.08 7.82
CA ILE A 102 -0.19 -0.61 8.44
C ILE A 102 -0.27 -1.14 9.88
N ASP A 103 -0.74 -0.30 10.78
CA ASP A 103 -1.12 -0.69 12.12
C ASP A 103 -2.62 -1.01 12.18
N TYR A 104 -2.96 -2.20 12.62
CA TYR A 104 -4.32 -2.70 12.61
C TYR A 104 -5.07 -2.35 13.90
N GLY A 105 -6.28 -1.83 13.73
CA GLY A 105 -7.31 -1.74 14.76
C GLY A 105 -6.89 -1.02 16.04
N ASP A 106 -6.89 -1.74 17.15
CA ASP A 106 -6.78 -1.17 18.48
C ASP A 106 -5.34 -0.76 18.88
N GLY A 107 -4.35 -1.00 18.02
CA GLY A 107 -2.95 -0.67 18.28
C GLY A 107 -2.34 -1.48 19.43
N TRP A 108 -1.68 -0.82 20.37
CA TRP A 108 -1.07 -1.46 21.54
C TRP A 108 -2.09 -2.17 22.42
N ASP A 109 -1.74 -3.33 22.95
CA ASP A 109 -2.42 -3.90 24.12
C ASP A 109 -2.05 -3.15 25.39
N PHE A 110 -2.60 -1.95 25.53
CA PHE A 110 -2.32 -1.07 26.67
C PHE A 110 -2.56 -1.72 28.01
N LYS A 111 -3.57 -2.60 28.08
CA LYS A 111 -3.91 -3.28 29.33
C LYS A 111 -2.78 -4.20 29.79
N ASN A 112 -2.27 -5.03 28.90
CA ASN A 112 -1.21 -5.97 29.25
C ASN A 112 0.15 -5.29 29.32
N ALA A 113 0.49 -4.39 28.39
CA ALA A 113 1.76 -3.67 28.38
C ALA A 113 1.96 -2.79 29.61
N LEU A 114 0.97 -1.93 29.95
CA LEU A 114 1.05 -1.07 31.13
C LEU A 114 0.88 -1.84 32.43
N GLY A 115 0.07 -2.92 32.39
CA GLY A 115 -0.04 -3.85 33.54
C GLY A 115 1.29 -4.51 33.86
N TYR A 116 2.01 -4.97 32.86
CA TYR A 116 3.35 -5.55 33.00
C TYR A 116 4.36 -4.53 33.56
N LEU A 117 4.38 -3.32 33.02
CA LEU A 117 5.25 -2.25 33.54
C LEU A 117 4.94 -1.89 35.00
N LYS A 118 3.68 -1.89 35.38
CA LYS A 118 3.26 -1.68 36.78
C LYS A 118 3.76 -2.78 37.70
N ASP A 119 3.72 -4.04 37.27
CA ASP A 119 4.13 -5.18 38.08
C ASP A 119 5.67 -5.33 38.11
N PHE A 120 6.36 -4.86 37.08
CA PHE A 120 7.82 -4.93 36.94
C PHE A 120 8.44 -3.52 36.66
N PRO A 121 8.32 -2.54 37.56
CA PRO A 121 8.73 -1.15 37.29
C PRO A 121 10.24 -0.96 37.10
N SER A 122 11.06 -1.95 37.47
CA SER A 122 12.53 -1.91 37.32
C SER A 122 13.02 -2.58 36.04
N ILE A 123 12.12 -3.05 35.16
CA ILE A 123 12.47 -3.70 33.90
C ILE A 123 13.28 -2.74 33.01
N SER A 124 14.22 -3.27 32.23
CA SER A 124 14.94 -2.45 31.25
C SER A 124 14.01 -1.98 30.12
N THR A 125 14.38 -0.89 29.46
CA THR A 125 13.61 -0.38 28.31
C THR A 125 13.49 -1.41 27.19
N ILE A 126 14.60 -2.12 26.89
CA ILE A 126 14.63 -3.17 25.87
C ILE A 126 13.66 -4.29 26.23
N GLU A 127 13.77 -4.82 27.46
CA GLU A 127 12.92 -5.92 27.91
C GLU A 127 11.43 -5.53 27.94
N PHE A 128 11.13 -4.27 28.30
CA PHE A 128 9.76 -3.76 28.21
C PHE A 128 9.28 -3.71 26.76
N ALA A 129 10.08 -3.19 25.84
CA ALA A 129 9.73 -3.09 24.43
C ALA A 129 9.55 -4.47 23.77
N GLU A 130 10.39 -5.46 24.13
CA GLU A 130 10.22 -6.84 23.68
C GLU A 130 8.92 -7.47 24.20
N LYS A 131 8.53 -7.15 25.45
CA LYS A 131 7.25 -7.61 26.02
C LYS A 131 6.05 -6.89 25.39
N GLU A 132 6.18 -5.63 25.11
CA GLU A 132 5.16 -4.87 24.36
C GLU A 132 4.92 -5.51 23.00
N ASN A 133 5.99 -5.81 22.25
CA ASN A 133 5.91 -6.49 20.94
C ASN A 133 5.20 -7.86 21.05
N GLU A 134 5.51 -8.65 22.10
CA GLU A 134 4.83 -9.92 22.36
C GLU A 134 3.33 -9.70 22.61
N PHE A 135 2.94 -8.69 23.41
CA PHE A 135 1.55 -8.38 23.69
C PHE A 135 0.83 -7.86 22.44
N TRP A 136 1.45 -6.98 21.68
CA TRP A 136 0.93 -6.49 20.42
C TRP A 136 0.68 -7.65 19.43
N ASN A 137 1.67 -8.54 19.27
CA ASN A 137 1.54 -9.69 18.38
C ASN A 137 0.38 -10.61 18.79
N ASN A 138 0.25 -10.91 20.08
CA ASN A 138 -0.82 -11.74 20.60
C ASN A 138 -2.19 -11.08 20.47
N HIS A 139 -2.27 -9.78 20.70
CA HIS A 139 -3.48 -9.00 20.56
C HIS A 139 -4.02 -9.04 19.13
N HIS A 140 -3.16 -8.82 18.16
CA HIS A 140 -3.52 -8.86 16.74
C HIS A 140 -3.66 -10.27 16.15
N SER A 141 -3.19 -11.30 16.84
CA SER A 141 -3.39 -12.70 16.42
C SER A 141 -4.72 -13.28 16.89
N THR A 142 -5.30 -12.70 17.95
CA THR A 142 -6.58 -13.16 18.53
C THR A 142 -7.80 -12.54 17.86
N GLN A 143 -7.63 -11.54 17.04
CA GLN A 143 -8.69 -10.97 16.22
C GLN A 143 -8.91 -11.86 14.99
N GLU A 144 -10.16 -12.05 14.56
CA GLU A 144 -10.56 -13.01 13.53
C GLU A 144 -9.92 -12.79 12.15
N ALA A 145 -9.56 -11.56 11.83
CA ALA A 145 -8.79 -11.27 10.63
C ALA A 145 -7.33 -11.66 10.83
N ASP A 146 -6.86 -12.67 10.13
CA ASP A 146 -5.43 -12.97 10.10
C ASP A 146 -4.66 -11.77 9.58
N LYS A 147 -3.88 -11.17 10.44
CA LYS A 147 -3.04 -10.04 10.09
C LYS A 147 -1.73 -10.52 9.42
N GLY A 148 -1.90 -11.29 8.34
CA GLY A 148 -0.79 -11.89 7.60
C GLY A 148 0.24 -10.87 7.09
N TYR A 149 -0.15 -9.62 6.93
CA TYR A 149 0.72 -8.51 6.50
C TYR A 149 1.27 -7.65 7.63
N LYS A 150 0.93 -7.93 8.89
CA LYS A 150 1.38 -7.12 10.02
C LYS A 150 2.91 -7.12 10.15
N VAL A 151 3.46 -5.95 10.48
CA VAL A 151 4.87 -5.81 10.89
C VAL A 151 4.97 -4.75 11.99
N HIS A 152 5.40 -5.16 13.18
CA HIS A 152 5.66 -4.28 14.31
C HIS A 152 7.11 -4.45 14.73
N SER A 153 7.85 -3.35 14.88
CA SER A 153 9.30 -3.38 15.01
C SER A 153 9.81 -2.54 16.18
N ILE A 154 10.83 -3.09 16.84
CA ILE A 154 11.55 -2.45 17.96
C ILE A 154 12.96 -2.12 17.50
N TYR A 155 13.29 -0.84 17.51
CA TYR A 155 14.58 -0.34 17.08
C TYR A 155 15.42 0.12 18.27
N TYR A 156 16.64 -0.40 18.41
CA TYR A 156 17.57 0.00 19.47
C TYR A 156 18.46 1.13 18.98
N MET A 157 18.20 2.36 19.43
CA MET A 157 18.83 3.55 18.89
C MET A 157 20.33 3.67 19.18
N ASN A 158 20.86 2.94 20.16
CA ASN A 158 22.31 2.88 20.35
C ASN A 158 23.06 2.19 19.20
N ASN A 159 22.35 1.42 18.36
CA ASN A 159 22.90 0.79 17.15
C ASN A 159 22.73 1.67 15.89
N TYR A 160 22.07 2.83 16.03
CA TYR A 160 21.75 3.70 14.89
C TYR A 160 22.99 4.19 14.14
N GLU A 161 24.06 4.59 14.82
CA GLU A 161 25.28 5.09 14.15
C GLU A 161 25.96 4.02 13.29
N HIS A 162 25.91 2.75 13.72
CA HIS A 162 26.40 1.63 12.90
C HIS A 162 25.53 1.42 11.64
N PHE A 163 24.21 1.46 11.81
CA PHE A 163 23.27 1.42 10.72
C PHE A 163 23.49 2.59 9.75
N ASN A 164 23.56 3.82 10.24
CA ASN A 164 23.76 5.02 9.44
C ASN A 164 25.05 4.96 8.61
N ALA A 165 26.16 4.50 9.20
CA ALA A 165 27.42 4.31 8.49
C ALA A 165 27.28 3.28 7.34
N SER A 166 26.62 2.15 7.62
CA SER A 166 26.37 1.11 6.63
C SER A 166 25.43 1.59 5.51
N PHE A 167 24.38 2.33 5.85
CA PHE A 167 23.45 2.92 4.90
C PHE A 167 24.13 3.94 3.98
N LYS A 168 25.01 4.78 4.53
CA LYS A 168 25.81 5.73 3.74
C LYS A 168 26.72 5.04 2.74
N GLU A 169 27.42 3.99 3.17
CA GLU A 169 28.26 3.18 2.27
C GLU A 169 27.40 2.56 1.16
N PHE A 170 26.27 1.95 1.55
CA PHE A 170 25.35 1.31 0.63
C PHE A 170 24.75 2.29 -0.39
N SER A 171 24.16 3.39 0.06
CA SER A 171 23.53 4.38 -0.82
C SER A 171 24.53 5.01 -1.78
N ASN A 172 25.79 5.21 -1.36
CA ASN A 172 26.85 5.68 -2.23
C ASN A 172 27.19 4.65 -3.32
N GLU A 173 27.48 3.40 -2.97
CA GLU A 173 27.81 2.35 -3.94
C GLU A 173 26.62 2.06 -4.88
N LEU A 174 25.38 2.09 -4.36
CA LEU A 174 24.18 1.92 -5.14
C LEU A 174 23.99 3.07 -6.15
N SER A 175 24.20 4.32 -5.76
CA SER A 175 24.08 5.47 -6.66
C SER A 175 25.10 5.44 -7.80
N ILE A 176 26.30 4.91 -7.54
CA ILE A 176 27.33 4.68 -8.56
C ILE A 176 26.93 3.55 -9.50
N PHE A 177 26.44 2.45 -8.93
CA PHE A 177 26.01 1.27 -9.69
C PHE A 177 24.87 1.60 -10.66
N THR A 178 23.82 2.27 -10.18
CA THR A 178 22.63 2.61 -10.97
C THR A 178 22.90 3.60 -12.09
N SER A 179 24.00 4.35 -12.05
CA SER A 179 24.36 5.21 -13.17
C SER A 179 24.75 4.45 -14.44
N ASN A 180 25.06 3.15 -14.35
CA ASN A 180 25.52 2.32 -15.45
C ASN A 180 24.81 0.94 -15.56
N ASN A 181 24.01 0.56 -14.59
CA ASN A 181 23.36 -0.75 -14.52
C ASN A 181 21.94 -0.62 -13.97
N TYR A 182 21.17 0.26 -14.56
CA TYR A 182 19.82 0.55 -14.07
C TYR A 182 18.81 -0.54 -14.43
N GLU A 183 19.06 -1.34 -15.47
CA GLU A 183 18.10 -2.31 -16.02
C GLU A 183 17.65 -3.37 -15.00
N ILE A 184 18.54 -3.81 -14.13
CA ILE A 184 18.21 -4.83 -13.12
C ILE A 184 17.52 -4.27 -11.88
N ILE A 185 17.56 -2.95 -11.70
CA ILE A 185 17.09 -2.32 -10.44
C ILE A 185 15.58 -2.41 -10.28
N PRO A 186 14.74 -2.16 -11.31
CA PRO A 186 13.29 -2.28 -11.17
C PRO A 186 12.87 -3.66 -10.70
N LYS A 187 13.46 -4.71 -11.26
CA LYS A 187 13.20 -6.08 -10.82
C LYS A 187 13.58 -6.31 -9.35
N LEU A 188 14.79 -5.89 -8.94
CA LEU A 188 15.25 -6.07 -7.56
C LEU A 188 14.42 -5.29 -6.54
N ARG A 189 13.89 -4.13 -6.95
CA ARG A 189 12.94 -3.36 -6.16
C ARG A 189 11.61 -4.11 -6.02
N ARG A 190 11.05 -4.58 -7.13
CA ARG A 190 9.79 -5.33 -7.14
C ARG A 190 9.87 -6.61 -6.30
N ASP A 191 11.01 -7.32 -6.37
CA ASP A 191 11.25 -8.54 -5.59
C ASP A 191 11.54 -8.26 -4.10
N ALA A 192 11.57 -7.00 -3.66
CA ALA A 192 11.64 -6.63 -2.24
C ALA A 192 10.25 -6.68 -1.61
N ILE A 193 10.16 -6.79 -0.30
CA ILE A 193 8.89 -6.69 0.41
C ILE A 193 8.40 -5.23 0.32
N HIS A 194 7.14 -5.06 -0.03
CA HIS A 194 6.46 -3.78 -0.14
C HIS A 194 5.58 -3.54 1.08
N TYR A 195 5.63 -2.32 1.61
CA TYR A 195 4.77 -1.88 2.68
C TYR A 195 3.66 -1.00 2.15
N TYR A 196 2.50 -1.11 2.75
CA TYR A 196 1.32 -0.41 2.30
C TYR A 196 1.46 1.11 2.35
N ASN A 197 1.08 1.75 1.26
CA ASN A 197 0.87 3.18 1.18
C ASN A 197 -0.63 3.46 0.94
N SER A 198 -1.31 3.98 1.95
CA SER A 198 -2.76 4.16 1.99
C SER A 198 -3.35 5.11 0.97
N GLY A 199 -2.62 5.54 0.00
CA GLY A 199 -3.13 6.57 -0.88
C GLY A 199 -3.14 6.25 -2.34
N SER A 200 -2.59 5.16 -2.76
CA SER A 200 -2.79 4.74 -4.14
C SER A 200 -4.07 3.92 -4.21
N ARG A 201 -5.18 4.52 -4.59
CA ARG A 201 -6.24 3.74 -5.22
C ARG A 201 -5.56 2.96 -6.33
N ILE A 202 -5.61 1.65 -6.23
CA ILE A 202 -5.10 0.77 -7.26
C ILE A 202 -5.88 1.13 -8.51
N ARG A 203 -5.22 1.75 -9.48
CA ARG A 203 -5.83 1.92 -10.80
C ARG A 203 -6.07 0.53 -11.36
N ALA A 204 -7.23 0.31 -11.95
CA ALA A 204 -7.44 -0.89 -12.74
C ALA A 204 -6.27 -1.05 -13.71
N GLY A 205 -5.59 -2.19 -13.66
CA GLY A 205 -4.41 -2.46 -14.48
C GLY A 205 -3.08 -1.86 -14.00
N ALA A 206 -3.07 -1.13 -12.87
CA ALA A 206 -1.82 -0.78 -12.20
C ALA A 206 -1.71 -1.64 -10.95
N MET A 207 -0.85 -2.63 -10.95
CA MET A 207 -0.55 -3.38 -9.75
C MET A 207 -0.04 -2.44 -8.67
N GLY A 208 -0.60 -2.57 -7.47
CA GLY A 208 -0.34 -1.71 -6.34
C GLY A 208 1.06 -1.81 -5.78
N GLU A 209 2.05 -1.49 -6.62
CA GLU A 209 3.37 -1.27 -6.11
C GLU A 209 3.34 -0.03 -5.22
N THR A 210 3.62 -0.24 -3.96
CA THR A 210 3.68 0.86 -3.00
C THR A 210 4.98 1.62 -3.14
N ASP A 211 4.97 2.87 -2.72
CA ASP A 211 6.18 3.71 -2.71
C ASP A 211 7.12 3.38 -1.54
N PHE A 212 6.77 2.43 -0.67
CA PHE A 212 7.60 2.03 0.47
C PHE A 212 7.98 0.56 0.39
N ILE A 213 9.27 0.29 0.47
CA ILE A 213 9.80 -1.08 0.47
C ILE A 213 10.56 -1.37 1.75
N ASP A 214 10.72 -2.66 2.07
CA ASP A 214 11.65 -3.12 3.09
C ASP A 214 13.09 -3.00 2.57
N ILE A 215 13.85 -2.07 3.14
CA ILE A 215 15.21 -1.79 2.70
C ILE A 215 16.16 -2.97 2.91
N GLY A 216 15.89 -3.82 3.90
CA GLY A 216 16.73 -4.98 4.17
C GLY A 216 16.52 -6.09 3.15
N THR A 217 15.29 -6.37 2.72
CA THR A 217 15.03 -7.32 1.64
C THR A 217 15.57 -6.83 0.30
N PHE A 218 15.46 -5.54 0.01
CA PHE A 218 16.11 -4.94 -1.16
C PHE A 218 17.63 -5.08 -1.11
N ALA A 219 18.26 -4.81 0.03
CA ALA A 219 19.70 -5.02 0.21
C ALA A 219 20.09 -6.50 0.05
N LYS A 220 19.28 -7.44 0.57
CA LYS A 220 19.47 -8.90 0.40
C LYS A 220 19.41 -9.30 -1.09
N ASN A 221 18.47 -8.75 -1.85
CA ASN A 221 18.33 -8.99 -3.28
C ASN A 221 19.58 -8.51 -4.05
N LEU A 222 20.05 -7.30 -3.76
CA LEU A 222 21.29 -6.76 -4.31
C LEU A 222 22.51 -7.60 -3.93
N TYR A 223 22.62 -8.00 -2.67
CA TYR A 223 23.70 -8.89 -2.22
C TYR A 223 23.75 -10.20 -3.00
N ASN A 224 22.59 -10.78 -3.30
CA ASN A 224 22.50 -12.06 -4.02
C ASN A 224 22.78 -11.93 -5.52
N THR A 225 22.52 -10.76 -6.11
CA THR A 225 22.52 -10.56 -7.57
C THR A 225 23.74 -9.82 -8.08
N THR A 226 24.37 -8.95 -7.25
CA THR A 226 25.50 -8.11 -7.66
C THR A 226 26.83 -8.63 -7.16
N ASP A 227 27.91 -7.99 -7.61
CA ASP A 227 29.28 -8.28 -7.22
C ASP A 227 30.03 -7.03 -6.73
N GLY A 228 31.26 -7.22 -6.27
CA GLY A 228 32.17 -6.15 -5.93
C GLY A 228 31.75 -5.34 -4.70
N LYS A 229 31.90 -4.02 -4.78
CA LYS A 229 31.68 -3.13 -3.63
C LYS A 229 30.22 -3.03 -3.23
N LEU A 230 29.30 -3.01 -4.19
CA LEU A 230 27.88 -2.95 -3.91
C LEU A 230 27.40 -4.19 -3.14
N LYS A 231 27.83 -5.39 -3.56
CA LYS A 231 27.54 -6.61 -2.83
C LYS A 231 27.97 -6.54 -1.37
N ILE A 232 29.18 -6.05 -1.11
CA ILE A 232 29.71 -5.92 0.25
C ILE A 232 28.93 -4.89 1.05
N ALA A 233 28.60 -3.75 0.45
CA ALA A 233 27.85 -2.69 1.10
C ALA A 233 26.40 -3.13 1.40
N ALA A 234 25.76 -3.86 0.48
CA ALA A 234 24.44 -4.42 0.66
C ALA A 234 24.38 -5.44 1.81
N TYR A 235 25.39 -6.34 1.88
CA TYR A 235 25.50 -7.27 3.01
C TYR A 235 25.67 -6.56 4.35
N LYS A 236 26.56 -5.54 4.40
CA LYS A 236 26.78 -4.75 5.64
C LYS A 236 25.51 -4.04 6.09
N LEU A 237 24.76 -3.49 5.13
CA LEU A 237 23.49 -2.84 5.45
C LEU A 237 22.48 -3.83 6.01
N TYR A 238 22.31 -4.99 5.37
CA TYR A 238 21.43 -6.04 5.84
C TYR A 238 21.75 -6.48 7.28
N GLU A 239 23.03 -6.71 7.58
CA GLU A 239 23.49 -7.05 8.95
C GLU A 239 23.26 -5.89 9.94
N ALA A 240 23.47 -4.65 9.50
CA ALA A 240 23.27 -3.48 10.36
C ALA A 240 21.78 -3.27 10.69
N ILE A 241 20.87 -3.56 9.76
CA ILE A 241 19.43 -3.53 10.00
C ILE A 241 19.04 -4.60 11.03
N ASN A 242 19.52 -5.85 10.88
CA ASN A 242 19.24 -6.90 11.84
C ASN A 242 19.79 -6.61 13.25
N ASN A 243 20.82 -5.76 13.35
CA ASN A 243 21.31 -5.30 14.66
C ASN A 243 20.50 -4.11 15.20
N LEU A 244 19.95 -3.26 14.34
CA LEU A 244 19.13 -2.12 14.71
C LEU A 244 17.74 -2.56 15.18
N VAL A 245 17.10 -3.46 14.40
CA VAL A 245 15.81 -4.07 14.70
C VAL A 245 16.02 -5.25 15.64
N ILE A 246 15.90 -5.01 16.96
CA ILE A 246 16.19 -6.01 17.98
C ILE A 246 15.05 -7.01 18.21
N SER A 247 13.83 -6.62 17.87
CA SER A 247 12.65 -7.48 17.92
C SER A 247 11.66 -7.04 16.87
N ARG A 248 10.94 -7.99 16.27
CA ARG A 248 9.83 -7.70 15.37
C ARG A 248 8.79 -8.81 15.41
N SER A 249 7.53 -8.44 15.26
CA SER A 249 6.41 -9.34 15.02
C SER A 249 5.97 -9.18 13.58
N VAL A 250 5.86 -10.27 12.86
CA VAL A 250 5.50 -10.30 11.43
C VAL A 250 4.34 -11.26 11.20
N GLY A 251 3.52 -10.97 10.21
CA GLY A 251 2.50 -11.88 9.72
C GLY A 251 3.06 -12.90 8.72
N THR A 252 2.23 -13.85 8.31
CA THR A 252 2.59 -14.95 7.41
C THR A 252 3.09 -14.49 6.05
N TYR A 253 2.55 -13.38 5.54
CA TYR A 253 2.98 -12.79 4.26
C TYR A 253 4.15 -11.81 4.38
N ARG A 254 4.71 -11.66 5.58
CA ARG A 254 5.84 -10.77 5.89
C ARG A 254 6.99 -11.47 6.63
N GLU A 255 7.05 -12.80 6.58
CA GLU A 255 8.05 -13.59 7.34
C GLU A 255 9.48 -13.14 7.07
N ASP A 256 9.80 -12.77 5.83
CA ASP A 256 11.14 -12.31 5.43
C ASP A 256 11.38 -10.82 5.69
N ALA A 257 10.37 -10.04 6.12
CA ALA A 257 10.53 -8.61 6.38
C ALA A 257 11.60 -8.33 7.43
N THR A 258 12.48 -7.39 7.15
CA THR A 258 13.49 -6.97 8.13
C THR A 258 12.96 -5.94 9.11
N GLY A 259 11.79 -5.37 8.81
CA GLY A 259 11.06 -4.48 9.69
C GLY A 259 11.49 -3.01 9.60
N LEU A 260 12.07 -2.57 8.48
CA LEU A 260 12.46 -1.19 8.26
C LEU A 260 12.10 -0.75 6.84
N SER A 261 11.22 0.23 6.70
CA SER A 261 10.82 0.79 5.41
C SER A 261 11.74 1.89 4.92
N ILE A 262 11.72 2.12 3.61
CA ILE A 262 12.30 3.30 2.97
C ILE A 262 11.43 3.71 1.79
N TYR A 263 11.34 5.02 1.53
CA TYR A 263 10.64 5.53 0.36
C TYR A 263 11.41 5.21 -0.93
N TYR A 264 10.72 4.53 -1.83
CA TYR A 264 11.24 4.13 -3.13
C TYR A 264 10.10 4.09 -4.16
N PRO A 265 9.77 5.21 -4.82
CA PRO A 265 8.66 5.29 -5.79
C PRO A 265 8.88 4.39 -7.01
N THR A 266 7.78 3.94 -7.60
CA THR A 266 7.79 2.93 -8.66
C THR A 266 7.99 3.47 -10.05
N SER A 267 7.42 4.61 -10.39
CA SER A 267 7.31 5.04 -11.78
C SER A 267 8.11 6.29 -12.09
N GLY A 268 8.53 6.38 -13.36
CA GLY A 268 9.13 7.60 -13.91
C GLY A 268 8.19 8.80 -13.92
N GLU A 269 6.89 8.58 -13.72
CA GLU A 269 5.87 9.63 -13.60
C GLU A 269 5.59 10.00 -12.14
N SER A 270 5.89 9.11 -11.19
CA SER A 270 5.76 9.44 -9.79
C SER A 270 6.72 10.57 -9.43
N HIS A 271 6.18 11.58 -8.78
CA HIS A 271 7.01 12.63 -8.23
C HIS A 271 7.87 12.04 -7.12
N ILE A 272 9.18 12.25 -7.19
CA ILE A 272 10.06 12.00 -6.05
C ILE A 272 9.70 13.05 -5.00
N PHE A 273 9.02 12.61 -3.94
CA PHE A 273 8.57 13.52 -2.86
C PHE A 273 9.71 14.09 -2.03
N TYR A 274 10.92 13.59 -2.15
CA TYR A 274 12.10 14.21 -1.56
C TYR A 274 12.41 15.52 -2.29
N VAL A 275 11.74 16.57 -1.87
CA VAL A 275 12.01 17.90 -2.43
C VAL A 275 12.98 18.62 -1.52
N LYS A 276 14.22 18.76 -1.97
CA LYS A 276 15.22 19.54 -1.31
C LYS A 276 14.97 21.02 -1.58
N ASP A 277 14.72 21.78 -0.52
CA ASP A 277 14.59 23.25 -0.57
C ASP A 277 13.48 23.79 -1.50
N LYS A 278 12.44 23.02 -1.80
CA LYS A 278 11.28 23.50 -2.54
C LYS A 278 10.05 23.59 -1.65
N GLU A 279 9.30 24.66 -1.86
CA GLU A 279 7.95 24.78 -1.35
C GLU A 279 7.08 23.72 -1.99
N TYR A 280 6.52 22.87 -1.17
CA TYR A 280 5.65 21.82 -1.61
C TYR A 280 4.22 22.34 -1.66
N ASN A 281 3.66 22.43 -2.85
CA ASN A 281 2.28 22.87 -3.04
C ASN A 281 1.40 21.63 -3.15
N LEU A 282 0.88 21.19 -2.01
CA LEU A 282 -0.13 20.15 -1.95
C LEU A 282 -1.45 20.76 -2.41
N THR A 283 -1.80 20.60 -3.67
CA THR A 283 -3.00 21.14 -4.31
C THR A 283 -3.03 22.69 -4.40
N ASN A 284 -3.58 23.29 -5.40
CA ASN A 284 -3.87 24.73 -5.65
C ASN A 284 -3.87 25.69 -4.44
N ALA A 285 -3.16 25.35 -3.39
CA ALA A 285 -3.07 26.09 -2.16
C ALA A 285 -2.22 27.34 -2.37
N THR A 286 -2.74 28.44 -1.89
CA THR A 286 -2.05 29.73 -1.90
C THR A 286 -0.85 29.78 -0.95
N ASP A 287 -0.74 28.81 -0.02
CA ASP A 287 0.34 28.73 0.96
C ASP A 287 1.21 27.48 0.75
N PRO A 288 2.51 27.65 0.50
CA PRO A 288 3.43 26.53 0.37
C PRO A 288 3.61 25.79 1.70
N VAL A 289 3.56 24.46 1.65
CA VAL A 289 3.90 23.62 2.79
C VAL A 289 5.37 23.21 2.68
N HIS A 290 6.17 23.65 3.62
CA HIS A 290 7.58 23.26 3.69
C HIS A 290 7.70 21.92 4.44
N VAL A 291 7.93 20.84 3.72
CA VAL A 291 8.29 19.55 4.33
C VAL A 291 9.80 19.53 4.52
N ARG A 292 10.22 19.52 5.79
CA ARG A 292 11.65 19.39 6.15
C ARG A 292 11.97 17.91 6.30
N ILE A 293 12.75 17.36 5.38
CA ILE A 293 13.19 15.97 5.42
C ILE A 293 14.67 15.95 5.80
N ASN A 294 14.95 15.74 7.10
CA ASN A 294 16.32 15.72 7.61
C ASN A 294 17.17 14.58 7.03
N PHE A 295 16.53 13.49 6.62
CA PHE A 295 17.17 12.35 5.97
C PHE A 295 18.02 12.74 4.75
N LEU A 296 17.60 13.75 3.98
CA LEU A 296 18.30 14.17 2.75
C LEU A 296 19.68 14.81 2.99
N ASN A 297 20.05 15.04 4.25
CA ASN A 297 21.37 15.52 4.58
C ASN A 297 22.43 14.44 4.31
N GLU A 298 23.60 14.84 3.78
CA GLU A 298 24.73 13.94 3.52
C GLU A 298 25.22 13.18 4.78
N LYS A 299 24.96 13.74 5.96
CA LYS A 299 25.22 13.08 7.26
C LYS A 299 24.53 11.71 7.35
N TYR A 300 23.36 11.56 6.72
CA TYR A 300 22.55 10.37 6.77
C TYR A 300 22.57 9.53 5.48
N GLY A 301 23.23 10.01 4.42
CA GLY A 301 23.33 9.31 3.13
C GLY A 301 22.11 9.44 2.23
N GLY A 302 21.11 10.20 2.65
CA GLY A 302 19.89 10.43 1.88
C GLY A 302 20.13 11.19 0.58
N ASP A 303 21.19 12.03 0.50
CA ASP A 303 21.62 12.68 -0.74
C ASP A 303 22.04 11.64 -1.81
N LYS A 304 22.66 10.54 -1.40
CA LYS A 304 23.06 9.45 -2.30
C LYS A 304 21.89 8.56 -2.66
N TRP A 305 21.01 8.30 -1.70
CA TRP A 305 19.75 7.61 -1.96
C TRP A 305 18.91 8.39 -2.98
N MET A 306 18.75 9.70 -2.78
CA MET A 306 18.08 10.57 -3.75
C MET A 306 18.73 10.51 -5.13
N LYS A 307 20.07 10.47 -5.20
CA LYS A 307 20.78 10.33 -6.47
C LYS A 307 20.51 8.98 -7.15
N HIS A 308 20.39 7.91 -6.36
CA HIS A 308 19.98 6.62 -6.87
C HIS A 308 18.56 6.69 -7.48
N LEU A 309 17.59 7.28 -6.77
CA LEU A 309 16.22 7.46 -7.27
C LEU A 309 16.16 8.31 -8.54
N GLU A 310 16.95 9.39 -8.62
CA GLU A 310 17.06 10.20 -9.84
C GLU A 310 17.61 9.40 -11.01
N ASN A 311 18.62 8.57 -10.79
CA ASN A 311 19.22 7.75 -11.84
C ASN A 311 18.22 6.73 -12.37
N THR A 312 17.49 6.03 -11.49
CA THR A 312 16.42 5.08 -11.87
C THR A 312 15.26 5.78 -12.57
N ASN A 313 14.82 6.92 -12.07
CA ASN A 313 13.75 7.70 -12.69
C ASN A 313 14.12 8.20 -14.09
N LEU A 314 15.37 8.64 -14.30
CA LEU A 314 15.86 9.02 -15.62
C LEU A 314 15.90 7.84 -16.58
N ALA A 315 16.25 6.66 -16.10
CA ALA A 315 16.22 5.43 -16.87
C ALA A 315 14.79 5.07 -17.32
N TRP A 316 13.84 5.06 -16.40
CA TRP A 316 12.43 4.83 -16.71
C TRP A 316 11.88 5.83 -17.73
N LYS A 317 12.21 7.10 -17.61
CA LYS A 317 11.83 8.13 -18.60
C LYS A 317 12.51 7.94 -19.96
N GLY A 318 13.62 7.24 -20.00
CA GLY A 318 14.39 6.93 -21.21
C GLY A 318 13.85 5.72 -21.98
N ASP A 319 13.29 4.75 -21.28
CA ASP A 319 12.63 3.62 -21.91
C ASP A 319 11.21 4.01 -22.32
N LYS A 320 10.94 3.89 -23.60
CA LYS A 320 9.65 4.18 -24.25
C LYS A 320 9.22 3.05 -25.17
N SER A 321 9.73 1.89 -24.94
CA SER A 321 9.49 0.71 -25.76
C SER A 321 8.53 -0.25 -25.05
N PRO A 322 7.21 0.03 -25.04
CA PRO A 322 6.26 -0.84 -24.35
C PRO A 322 6.30 -2.25 -24.94
N PRO A 323 5.96 -3.26 -24.13
CA PRO A 323 5.73 -4.61 -24.61
C PRO A 323 4.67 -4.61 -25.73
N VAL A 324 4.80 -5.50 -26.67
CA VAL A 324 3.80 -5.71 -27.74
C VAL A 324 3.06 -7.00 -27.45
N ILE A 325 1.75 -6.90 -27.28
CA ILE A 325 0.88 -8.04 -27.03
C ILE A 325 0.07 -8.35 -28.29
N GLN A 326 -0.06 -9.64 -28.62
CA GLN A 326 -0.87 -10.12 -29.72
C GLN A 326 -1.63 -11.38 -29.32
N SER A 327 -2.85 -11.52 -29.82
CA SER A 327 -3.61 -12.76 -29.63
C SER A 327 -2.99 -13.91 -30.41
N THR A 328 -2.92 -15.08 -29.80
CA THR A 328 -2.63 -16.34 -30.48
C THR A 328 -3.90 -17.07 -30.94
N GLY A 329 -5.09 -16.57 -30.55
CA GLY A 329 -6.39 -17.09 -31.00
C GLY A 329 -7.57 -16.32 -30.41
N GLY A 330 -8.36 -15.65 -31.24
CA GLY A 330 -9.64 -15.08 -30.85
C GLY A 330 -9.66 -13.66 -30.31
N GLY A 331 -8.53 -13.09 -29.90
CA GLY A 331 -8.46 -11.73 -29.39
C GLY A 331 -8.16 -10.66 -30.44
N LYS A 332 -8.42 -9.41 -30.12
CA LYS A 332 -8.19 -8.24 -30.96
C LYS A 332 -7.43 -7.17 -30.21
N SER A 333 -6.46 -6.54 -30.88
CA SER A 333 -5.77 -5.37 -30.32
C SER A 333 -6.70 -4.16 -30.26
N GLY A 334 -6.71 -3.48 -29.13
CA GLY A 334 -7.57 -2.34 -28.83
C GLY A 334 -8.96 -2.75 -28.34
N ARG A 335 -9.59 -1.83 -27.61
CA ARG A 335 -10.98 -1.97 -27.16
C ARG A 335 -11.93 -2.00 -28.36
N ILE A 336 -13.06 -2.63 -28.17
CA ILE A 336 -14.13 -2.66 -29.15
C ILE A 336 -15.01 -1.45 -28.88
N PRO A 337 -14.90 -0.37 -29.69
CA PRO A 337 -15.83 0.73 -29.58
C PRO A 337 -17.18 0.25 -30.05
N GLU A 338 -18.21 0.58 -29.27
CA GLU A 338 -19.61 0.18 -29.54
C GLU A 338 -19.76 -1.34 -29.62
N TRP A 339 -20.57 -1.93 -28.78
CA TRP A 339 -20.96 -3.34 -28.77
C TRP A 339 -21.61 -3.76 -30.09
N GLU A 340 -20.93 -3.43 -31.20
CA GLU A 340 -21.34 -3.90 -32.52
C GLU A 340 -21.12 -5.41 -32.62
N PRO A 341 -22.04 -6.15 -33.24
CA PRO A 341 -21.85 -7.55 -33.51
C PRO A 341 -20.57 -7.72 -34.33
N ILE A 342 -19.53 -8.24 -33.65
CA ILE A 342 -18.24 -8.46 -34.28
C ILE A 342 -18.37 -9.63 -35.24
N ASP A 343 -17.80 -9.49 -36.46
CA ASP A 343 -17.65 -10.59 -37.42
C ASP A 343 -16.77 -11.76 -36.89
N GLN A 344 -16.30 -11.66 -35.62
CA GLN A 344 -15.51 -12.71 -34.99
C GLN A 344 -16.41 -13.56 -34.08
N LYS A 345 -16.24 -14.86 -34.19
CA LYS A 345 -16.91 -15.81 -33.32
C LYS A 345 -16.37 -15.62 -31.90
N PRO A 346 -17.24 -15.38 -30.90
CA PRO A 346 -16.80 -15.25 -29.51
C PRO A 346 -16.17 -16.57 -29.03
N LEU A 347 -15.27 -16.47 -28.04
CA LEU A 347 -14.84 -17.61 -27.27
C LEU A 347 -15.99 -18.04 -26.37
N LEU A 348 -16.23 -19.33 -26.25
CA LEU A 348 -17.22 -19.85 -25.31
C LEU A 348 -16.56 -20.10 -23.96
N SER A 349 -17.24 -19.72 -22.89
CA SER A 349 -16.80 -19.99 -21.53
C SER A 349 -17.95 -20.51 -20.70
N THR A 350 -17.68 -21.52 -19.89
CA THR A 350 -18.55 -22.02 -18.83
C THR A 350 -17.71 -22.33 -17.60
N TYR A 351 -18.36 -22.54 -16.46
CA TYR A 351 -17.67 -22.96 -15.25
C TYR A 351 -16.91 -24.30 -15.41
N GLU A 352 -17.49 -25.24 -16.16
CA GLU A 352 -16.86 -26.55 -16.41
C GLU A 352 -15.82 -26.53 -17.54
N GLU A 353 -16.00 -25.65 -18.53
CA GLU A 353 -15.11 -25.49 -19.68
C GLU A 353 -14.69 -24.01 -19.80
N PRO A 354 -13.68 -23.56 -19.05
CA PRO A 354 -13.18 -22.18 -19.08
C PRO A 354 -12.72 -21.75 -20.48
N ALA A 355 -12.95 -20.49 -20.84
CA ALA A 355 -12.34 -19.90 -22.02
C ALA A 355 -10.82 -19.77 -21.80
N ILE A 356 -10.04 -20.22 -22.77
CA ILE A 356 -8.59 -20.06 -22.75
C ILE A 356 -8.19 -18.88 -23.63
N LEU A 357 -7.56 -17.89 -23.00
CA LEU A 357 -7.13 -16.63 -23.59
C LEU A 357 -5.64 -16.73 -23.89
N GLY A 358 -5.32 -17.03 -25.16
CA GLY A 358 -3.92 -17.18 -25.58
C GLY A 358 -3.36 -15.88 -26.14
N PHE A 359 -2.19 -15.50 -25.71
CA PHE A 359 -1.49 -14.32 -26.20
C PHE A 359 0.03 -14.52 -26.29
N GLU A 360 0.67 -13.70 -27.10
CA GLU A 360 2.11 -13.67 -27.29
C GLU A 360 2.63 -12.27 -26.94
N VAL A 361 3.70 -12.23 -26.17
CA VAL A 361 4.42 -10.99 -25.82
C VAL A 361 5.70 -10.96 -26.62
N SER A 362 5.97 -9.81 -27.25
CA SER A 362 7.21 -9.54 -27.96
C SER A 362 7.68 -8.10 -27.68
N ASN A 363 8.94 -7.83 -27.92
CA ASN A 363 9.58 -6.55 -27.60
C ASN A 363 9.45 -6.19 -26.10
N GLY A 364 9.39 -7.21 -25.27
CA GLY A 364 9.17 -7.09 -23.83
C GLY A 364 10.18 -7.94 -23.06
N ASP A 365 11.48 -7.84 -23.39
CA ASP A 365 12.55 -8.59 -22.70
C ASP A 365 12.45 -8.41 -21.16
N ASP A 366 11.91 -7.28 -20.74
CA ASP A 366 11.67 -6.92 -19.34
C ASP A 366 10.20 -7.08 -18.91
N ALA A 367 9.31 -7.59 -19.76
CA ALA A 367 7.91 -7.84 -19.40
C ALA A 367 7.84 -8.86 -18.25
N TYR A 368 7.08 -8.53 -17.22
CA TYR A 368 7.02 -9.36 -16.03
C TYR A 368 5.60 -9.76 -15.61
N ALA A 369 4.60 -9.05 -16.06
CA ALA A 369 3.22 -9.35 -15.69
C ALA A 369 2.24 -9.06 -16.83
N ALA A 370 1.19 -9.85 -16.88
CA ALA A 370 -0.02 -9.58 -17.62
C ALA A 370 -1.20 -9.51 -16.65
N TYR A 371 -2.03 -8.50 -16.82
CA TYR A 371 -3.26 -8.29 -16.07
C TYR A 371 -4.42 -8.68 -16.93
N VAL A 372 -5.34 -9.42 -16.35
CA VAL A 372 -6.54 -9.91 -17.01
C VAL A 372 -7.74 -9.32 -16.29
N SER A 373 -8.37 -8.35 -16.92
CA SER A 373 -9.50 -7.62 -16.34
C SER A 373 -10.79 -8.02 -17.03
N LEU A 374 -11.81 -8.29 -16.22
CA LEU A 374 -13.18 -8.47 -16.71
C LEU A 374 -13.85 -7.12 -16.83
N VAL A 375 -14.39 -6.83 -18.00
CA VAL A 375 -15.11 -5.60 -18.30
C VAL A 375 -16.54 -5.93 -18.71
N SER A 376 -17.49 -5.19 -18.19
CA SER A 376 -18.91 -5.41 -18.46
C SER A 376 -19.66 -4.09 -18.55
N ASN A 377 -20.72 -4.08 -19.34
CA ASN A 377 -21.71 -3.01 -19.35
C ASN A 377 -23.09 -3.47 -18.85
N HIS A 378 -23.19 -4.67 -18.30
CA HIS A 378 -24.46 -5.26 -17.86
C HIS A 378 -25.18 -4.46 -16.76
N PHE A 379 -24.45 -3.57 -16.07
CA PHE A 379 -25.01 -2.77 -14.98
C PHE A 379 -25.54 -1.40 -15.41
N THR A 380 -25.47 -1.07 -16.70
CA THR A 380 -25.85 0.24 -17.21
C THR A 380 -26.37 0.17 -18.64
N ASP A 381 -27.31 1.06 -18.98
CA ASP A 381 -27.77 1.29 -20.35
C ASP A 381 -26.82 2.21 -21.15
N ASN A 382 -25.75 2.73 -20.50
CA ASN A 382 -24.77 3.57 -21.16
C ASN A 382 -23.72 2.72 -21.87
N LEU A 383 -23.87 2.56 -23.16
CA LEU A 383 -22.98 1.76 -24.02
C LEU A 383 -21.54 2.31 -24.14
N ASN A 384 -21.33 3.56 -23.72
CA ASN A 384 -20.01 4.18 -23.70
C ASN A 384 -19.28 4.01 -22.36
N LEU A 385 -19.89 3.33 -21.38
CA LEU A 385 -19.34 3.13 -20.07
C LEU A 385 -18.82 1.70 -19.92
N TYR A 386 -17.52 1.58 -19.73
CA TYR A 386 -16.83 0.32 -19.45
C TYR A 386 -16.65 0.19 -17.95
N VAL A 387 -17.33 -0.77 -17.35
CA VAL A 387 -17.25 -1.04 -15.91
C VAL A 387 -16.31 -2.20 -15.66
N TYR A 388 -15.26 -1.98 -14.91
CA TYR A 388 -14.30 -3.00 -14.51
C TYR A 388 -14.80 -3.74 -13.28
N LEU A 389 -14.94 -5.04 -13.38
CA LEU A 389 -15.31 -5.94 -12.27
C LEU A 389 -14.08 -6.50 -11.54
N GLY A 390 -12.91 -6.05 -11.93
CA GLY A 390 -11.65 -6.40 -11.29
C GLY A 390 -10.78 -7.35 -12.10
N GLU A 391 -9.69 -7.76 -11.50
CA GLU A 391 -8.76 -8.71 -12.07
C GLU A 391 -9.29 -10.13 -11.85
N ILE A 392 -9.52 -10.84 -12.94
CA ILE A 392 -9.95 -12.25 -12.92
C ILE A 392 -8.78 -13.22 -13.04
N GLY A 393 -7.57 -12.70 -13.22
CA GLY A 393 -6.35 -13.49 -13.31
C GLY A 393 -5.13 -12.61 -13.54
N SER A 394 -3.98 -13.19 -13.29
CA SER A 394 -2.69 -12.62 -13.65
C SER A 394 -1.76 -13.72 -14.13
N ALA A 395 -0.87 -13.38 -15.05
CA ALA A 395 0.20 -14.26 -15.48
C ALA A 395 1.54 -13.61 -15.19
N GLU A 396 2.44 -14.35 -14.51
CA GLU A 396 3.84 -13.98 -14.46
C GLU A 396 4.46 -14.20 -15.82
N LEU A 397 5.14 -13.18 -16.33
CA LEU A 397 5.83 -13.24 -17.60
C LEU A 397 7.33 -13.41 -17.37
N ALA A 398 7.95 -14.21 -18.24
CA ALA A 398 9.40 -14.36 -18.27
C ALA A 398 10.03 -13.64 -19.48
N GLY A 399 9.47 -12.48 -19.84
CA GLY A 399 9.85 -11.73 -21.03
C GLY A 399 9.04 -12.14 -22.27
N ASP A 400 9.68 -12.14 -23.45
CA ASP A 400 9.02 -12.57 -24.69
C ASP A 400 8.59 -14.04 -24.63
N GLY A 401 7.38 -14.35 -25.07
CA GLY A 401 6.87 -15.71 -25.06
C GLY A 401 5.39 -15.83 -25.37
N GLN A 402 4.89 -17.06 -25.31
CA GLN A 402 3.47 -17.37 -25.45
C GLN A 402 2.89 -17.75 -24.10
N TYR A 403 1.72 -17.21 -23.79
CA TYR A 403 1.04 -17.32 -22.52
C TYR A 403 -0.43 -17.64 -22.70
N GLU A 404 -1.03 -18.26 -21.70
CA GLU A 404 -2.43 -18.60 -21.67
C GLU A 404 -3.03 -18.28 -20.29
N VAL A 405 -4.22 -17.69 -20.27
CA VAL A 405 -5.01 -17.44 -19.06
C VAL A 405 -6.41 -18.02 -19.26
N GLY A 406 -6.92 -18.71 -18.25
CA GLY A 406 -8.29 -19.24 -18.26
C GLY A 406 -9.27 -18.32 -17.54
N TRP A 407 -10.50 -18.19 -18.07
CA TRP A 407 -11.61 -17.60 -17.36
C TRP A 407 -12.80 -18.57 -17.33
N ASP A 408 -13.30 -18.86 -16.13
CA ASP A 408 -14.32 -19.87 -15.84
C ASP A 408 -15.74 -19.29 -15.74
N SER A 409 -15.97 -18.12 -16.29
CA SER A 409 -17.26 -17.44 -16.28
C SER A 409 -17.74 -17.01 -14.87
N THR A 410 -16.83 -16.75 -13.95
CA THR A 410 -17.19 -16.25 -12.62
C THR A 410 -16.82 -14.78 -12.46
N ILE A 411 -17.57 -14.10 -11.53
CA ILE A 411 -17.26 -12.74 -11.08
C ILE A 411 -17.13 -12.71 -9.55
N PRO A 412 -16.32 -11.79 -9.03
CA PRO A 412 -16.26 -11.58 -7.60
C PRO A 412 -17.52 -10.90 -7.06
N ILE A 413 -17.98 -11.37 -5.91
CA ILE A 413 -19.15 -10.84 -5.22
C ILE A 413 -18.87 -10.64 -3.73
N ILE A 414 -19.65 -9.75 -3.09
CA ILE A 414 -19.89 -9.75 -1.66
C ILE A 414 -21.29 -10.32 -1.43
N SER A 415 -21.40 -11.28 -0.53
CA SER A 415 -22.66 -11.94 -0.17
C SER A 415 -22.89 -11.91 1.34
N LEU A 416 -24.12 -12.17 1.74
CA LEU A 416 -24.46 -12.44 3.15
C LEU A 416 -24.25 -13.92 3.46
N ALA A 417 -23.53 -14.23 4.52
CA ALA A 417 -23.15 -15.58 4.92
C ALA A 417 -24.33 -16.58 5.03
N ASP A 418 -25.53 -16.11 5.35
CA ASP A 418 -26.74 -16.94 5.56
C ASP A 418 -27.90 -16.61 4.60
N SER A 419 -27.62 -16.01 3.43
CA SER A 419 -28.64 -15.53 2.50
C SER A 419 -28.19 -15.71 1.04
N ASP A 420 -29.15 -15.71 0.12
CA ASP A 420 -28.86 -15.66 -1.33
C ASP A 420 -28.65 -14.21 -1.83
N GLU A 421 -28.59 -13.23 -0.92
CA GLU A 421 -28.33 -11.84 -1.29
C GLU A 421 -26.84 -11.61 -1.54
N TYR A 422 -26.53 -11.05 -2.69
CA TYR A 422 -25.18 -10.70 -3.06
C TYR A 422 -25.14 -9.43 -3.94
N THR A 423 -23.97 -8.85 -4.06
CA THR A 423 -23.68 -7.78 -5.02
C THR A 423 -22.31 -8.03 -5.66
N PRO A 424 -22.15 -7.83 -6.97
CA PRO A 424 -20.84 -7.81 -7.60
C PRO A 424 -19.91 -6.80 -6.92
N VAL A 425 -18.63 -7.05 -6.95
CA VAL A 425 -17.63 -6.15 -6.38
C VAL A 425 -16.43 -6.05 -7.30
N TYR A 426 -15.84 -4.85 -7.40
CA TYR A 426 -14.51 -4.73 -8.00
C TYR A 426 -13.49 -5.39 -7.08
N LEU A 427 -12.67 -6.28 -7.61
CA LEU A 427 -11.66 -6.98 -6.85
C LEU A 427 -10.30 -6.81 -7.54
N GLY A 428 -9.45 -5.98 -6.98
CA GLY A 428 -8.07 -5.78 -7.45
C GLY A 428 -7.06 -6.51 -6.58
N GLY A 429 -5.97 -7.00 -7.14
CA GLY A 429 -4.88 -7.60 -6.38
C GLY A 429 -4.24 -6.59 -5.42
N TRP A 430 -4.10 -6.95 -4.16
CA TRP A 430 -3.52 -6.07 -3.15
C TRP A 430 -2.01 -5.98 -3.21
N ALA A 431 -1.37 -7.08 -3.43
CA ALA A 431 0.08 -7.16 -3.47
C ALA A 431 0.54 -8.12 -4.54
N MET A 432 1.55 -7.69 -5.27
CA MET A 432 2.18 -8.41 -6.37
C MET A 432 3.13 -9.52 -5.94
N GLU A 433 3.01 -10.00 -4.72
CA GLU A 433 3.79 -11.18 -4.34
C GLU A 433 3.11 -12.41 -4.92
N ALA A 434 3.83 -13.17 -5.71
CA ALA A 434 3.38 -14.45 -6.19
C ALA A 434 2.87 -15.30 -5.01
N GLY A 435 1.60 -15.68 -5.06
CA GLY A 435 0.94 -16.42 -3.99
C GLY A 435 0.22 -15.55 -2.95
N SER A 436 0.15 -14.23 -3.11
CA SER A 436 -0.76 -13.39 -2.32
C SER A 436 -2.20 -13.74 -2.66
N ASN A 437 -3.00 -13.95 -1.62
CA ASN A 437 -4.45 -14.17 -1.71
C ASN A 437 -5.24 -12.97 -1.16
N LEU A 438 -4.60 -11.81 -1.05
CA LEU A 438 -5.26 -10.56 -0.64
C LEU A 438 -5.72 -9.75 -1.84
N TYR A 439 -6.91 -9.22 -1.68
CA TYR A 439 -7.60 -8.41 -2.67
C TYR A 439 -8.13 -7.13 -2.04
N VAL A 440 -8.26 -6.10 -2.86
CA VAL A 440 -8.80 -4.81 -2.48
C VAL A 440 -10.07 -4.54 -3.27
N SER A 441 -11.07 -4.06 -2.57
CA SER A 441 -12.25 -3.48 -3.17
C SER A 441 -12.59 -2.13 -2.53
N PHE A 442 -13.41 -1.36 -3.21
CA PHE A 442 -13.85 -0.05 -2.75
C PHE A 442 -15.36 -0.05 -2.55
N ALA A 443 -15.81 0.69 -1.55
CA ALA A 443 -17.24 0.81 -1.29
C ALA A 443 -17.57 2.17 -0.63
N ASP A 444 -18.81 2.62 -0.83
CA ASP A 444 -19.40 3.69 -0.05
C ASP A 444 -20.28 3.09 1.05
N TYR A 445 -20.09 3.52 2.28
CA TYR A 445 -20.86 3.03 3.42
C TYR A 445 -21.70 4.14 4.01
N GLN A 446 -22.94 3.82 4.34
CA GLN A 446 -23.85 4.68 5.08
C GLN A 446 -24.29 3.99 6.37
N SER A 447 -24.03 4.63 7.51
CA SER A 447 -24.46 4.12 8.81
C SER A 447 -25.98 4.13 8.97
N PRO A 448 -26.55 3.31 9.84
CA PRO A 448 -27.99 3.26 10.06
C PRO A 448 -28.56 4.61 10.48
N GLY A 449 -29.45 5.16 9.65
CA GLY A 449 -30.05 6.48 9.89
C GLY A 449 -29.15 7.69 9.65
N GLY A 450 -27.93 7.46 9.18
CA GLY A 450 -27.03 8.51 8.68
C GLY A 450 -27.45 8.99 7.30
N ASN A 451 -26.99 10.20 6.93
CA ASN A 451 -27.20 10.76 5.59
C ASN A 451 -25.88 10.87 4.80
N ASP A 452 -24.76 10.72 5.48
CA ASP A 452 -23.43 10.88 4.89
C ASP A 452 -22.89 9.53 4.44
N TYR A 453 -22.16 9.52 3.33
CA TYR A 453 -21.43 8.38 2.82
C TYR A 453 -19.99 8.45 3.31
N ILE A 454 -19.48 7.31 3.76
CA ILE A 454 -18.09 7.11 4.17
C ILE A 454 -17.44 6.24 3.11
N PRO A 455 -16.49 6.75 2.32
CA PRO A 455 -15.78 5.92 1.37
C PRO A 455 -14.84 4.96 2.09
N LEU A 456 -14.84 3.69 1.66
CA LEU A 456 -14.12 2.60 2.29
C LEU A 456 -13.20 1.89 1.33
N ILE A 457 -12.10 1.39 1.88
CA ILE A 457 -11.24 0.36 1.29
C ILE A 457 -11.48 -0.93 2.05
N LEU A 458 -11.89 -1.98 1.33
CA LEU A 458 -12.10 -3.31 1.88
C LEU A 458 -10.92 -4.18 1.47
N ILE A 459 -10.26 -4.78 2.44
CA ILE A 459 -9.18 -5.76 2.21
C ILE A 459 -9.73 -7.13 2.54
N SER A 460 -9.70 -8.02 1.56
CA SER A 460 -10.25 -9.37 1.66
C SER A 460 -9.18 -10.41 1.38
N SER A 461 -9.18 -11.49 2.15
CA SER A 461 -8.44 -12.71 1.83
C SER A 461 -9.36 -13.71 1.15
N ILE A 462 -8.88 -14.38 0.11
CA ILE A 462 -9.62 -15.41 -0.63
C ILE A 462 -8.77 -16.66 -0.66
N ASP A 463 -9.33 -17.79 -0.29
CA ASP A 463 -8.64 -19.07 -0.24
C ASP A 463 -8.53 -19.72 -1.64
N GLU A 464 -7.85 -20.86 -1.71
CA GLU A 464 -7.67 -21.62 -2.96
C GLU A 464 -8.97 -22.18 -3.57
N PHE A 465 -10.09 -22.11 -2.81
CA PHE A 465 -11.41 -22.52 -3.27
C PHE A 465 -12.29 -21.34 -3.71
N GLY A 466 -11.73 -20.11 -3.73
CA GLY A 466 -12.44 -18.90 -4.12
C GLY A 466 -13.40 -18.37 -3.04
N MET A 467 -13.23 -18.78 -1.79
CA MET A 467 -14.01 -18.29 -0.66
C MET A 467 -13.16 -17.37 0.21
N GLY A 468 -13.74 -16.31 0.70
CA GLY A 468 -12.99 -15.33 1.47
C GLY A 468 -13.82 -14.49 2.42
N ALA A 469 -13.13 -13.69 3.21
CA ALA A 469 -13.70 -12.78 4.18
C ALA A 469 -13.13 -11.37 4.00
N ILE A 470 -13.87 -10.37 4.45
CA ILE A 470 -13.36 -9.01 4.56
C ILE A 470 -12.57 -8.91 5.86
N ASP A 471 -11.25 -8.91 5.74
CA ASP A 471 -10.34 -8.92 6.88
C ASP A 471 -10.14 -7.55 7.52
N THR A 472 -10.15 -6.50 6.70
CA THR A 472 -9.87 -5.15 7.16
C THR A 472 -10.72 -4.14 6.38
N ILE A 473 -11.25 -3.16 7.10
CA ILE A 473 -12.00 -2.04 6.53
C ILE A 473 -11.29 -0.76 6.94
N LEU A 474 -10.88 -0.01 5.95
CA LEU A 474 -10.24 1.29 6.13
C LEU A 474 -11.17 2.39 5.59
N GLU A 475 -11.26 3.50 6.30
CA GLU A 475 -11.90 4.69 5.74
C GLU A 475 -11.00 5.29 4.66
N ASP A 476 -11.54 5.47 3.46
CA ASP A 476 -10.83 6.14 2.38
C ASP A 476 -11.00 7.65 2.55
N THR A 477 -9.98 8.30 3.09
CA THR A 477 -10.00 9.74 3.38
C THR A 477 -9.83 10.62 2.14
N VAL A 478 -9.78 10.00 0.97
CA VAL A 478 -9.60 10.68 -0.30
C VAL A 478 -10.94 10.93 -0.96
N GLU A 479 -11.30 12.19 -1.14
CA GLU A 479 -12.43 12.55 -1.99
C GLU A 479 -12.16 12.12 -3.44
N THR A 480 -13.06 11.31 -3.99
CA THR A 480 -12.93 10.61 -5.28
C THR A 480 -12.73 11.51 -6.50
N GLY A 481 -12.95 12.83 -6.38
CA GLY A 481 -12.85 13.78 -7.48
C GLY A 481 -11.48 14.44 -7.66
N GLU A 482 -10.64 14.48 -6.63
CA GLU A 482 -9.35 15.19 -6.68
C GLU A 482 -8.15 14.32 -7.06
N LEU A 483 -8.34 13.00 -7.11
CA LEU A 483 -7.26 12.04 -7.41
C LEU A 483 -6.80 12.04 -8.87
N LEU A 484 -7.64 12.46 -9.78
CA LEU A 484 -7.33 12.41 -11.22
C LEU A 484 -6.42 13.54 -11.68
N ASP A 485 -6.43 14.69 -11.00
CA ASP A 485 -5.64 15.85 -11.41
C ASP A 485 -4.37 16.11 -10.58
N ASN A 486 -4.25 15.53 -9.38
CA ASN A 486 -3.11 15.79 -8.50
C ASN A 486 -2.62 14.52 -7.81
N ASN A 487 -1.61 13.91 -8.35
CA ASN A 487 -0.90 12.74 -7.80
C ASN A 487 -0.28 12.94 -6.41
N LEU A 488 -0.76 13.84 -5.56
CA LEU A 488 0.10 14.35 -4.51
C LEU A 488 -0.47 14.45 -3.10
N GLY A 489 -1.75 14.64 -2.94
CA GLY A 489 -2.23 15.14 -1.64
C GLY A 489 -2.81 14.12 -0.70
N SER A 490 -3.34 13.08 -1.25
CA SER A 490 -4.23 12.18 -0.53
C SER A 490 -3.60 10.89 -0.05
N THR A 491 -2.37 10.66 -0.47
CA THR A 491 -1.68 9.39 -0.29
C THR A 491 -1.12 9.15 1.11
N LEU A 492 -1.41 9.99 2.08
CA LEU A 492 -0.51 10.10 3.23
C LEU A 492 -1.14 9.83 4.59
N SER A 493 -2.41 9.48 4.65
CA SER A 493 -3.01 9.06 5.91
C SER A 493 -3.71 7.73 5.76
N SER A 494 -3.09 6.66 6.21
CA SER A 494 -3.83 5.44 6.50
C SER A 494 -4.63 5.66 7.77
N THR A 495 -5.91 5.35 7.73
CA THR A 495 -6.73 5.36 8.93
C THR A 495 -6.41 4.12 9.75
N LYS A 496 -6.16 4.31 11.03
CA LYS A 496 -5.96 3.24 11.99
C LYS A 496 -7.26 2.50 12.34
N SER A 497 -8.41 3.04 11.93
CA SER A 497 -9.70 2.48 12.30
C SER A 497 -10.03 1.27 11.44
N ASN A 498 -10.00 0.10 12.05
CA ASN A 498 -10.81 -1.00 11.58
C ASN A 498 -12.26 -0.59 11.80
N LEU A 499 -12.87 0.03 10.80
CA LEU A 499 -14.25 0.49 10.89
C LEU A 499 -15.14 -0.75 11.00
N LYS A 500 -15.97 -0.80 12.04
CA LYS A 500 -16.97 -1.84 12.16
C LYS A 500 -18.24 -1.38 11.47
N LEU A 501 -18.68 -2.14 10.49
CA LEU A 501 -19.96 -1.92 9.84
C LEU A 501 -21.10 -2.23 10.81
N GLU A 502 -22.05 -1.31 10.95
CA GLU A 502 -23.16 -1.45 11.88
C GLU A 502 -24.35 -2.13 11.19
N LYS A 503 -25.03 -3.02 11.90
CA LYS A 503 -26.27 -3.65 11.44
C LYS A 503 -27.27 -2.64 10.90
N GLY A 504 -27.80 -2.93 9.71
CA GLY A 504 -28.75 -2.07 9.00
C GLY A 504 -28.11 -0.86 8.32
N GLY A 505 -26.78 -0.75 8.35
CA GLY A 505 -26.03 0.11 7.47
C GLY A 505 -26.07 -0.42 6.04
N LYS A 506 -25.72 0.40 5.08
CA LYS A 506 -25.72 0.05 3.66
C LYS A 506 -24.35 0.21 3.05
N LEU A 507 -23.97 -0.74 2.22
CA LEU A 507 -22.68 -0.77 1.52
C LEU A 507 -22.93 -0.84 0.02
N TRP A 508 -22.40 0.14 -0.72
CA TRP A 508 -22.40 0.18 -2.18
C TRP A 508 -20.99 -0.06 -2.70
N PRO A 509 -20.74 -1.15 -3.42
CA PRO A 509 -19.47 -1.33 -4.12
C PRO A 509 -19.19 -0.17 -5.08
N VAL A 510 -17.94 0.27 -5.12
CA VAL A 510 -17.45 1.29 -6.04
C VAL A 510 -16.57 0.63 -7.09
N TYR A 511 -16.86 0.88 -8.35
CA TYR A 511 -16.19 0.31 -9.50
C TYR A 511 -15.31 1.35 -10.17
N TYR A 512 -14.16 0.93 -10.62
CA TYR A 512 -13.45 1.69 -11.63
C TYR A 512 -14.20 1.57 -12.95
N ALA A 513 -14.39 2.68 -13.64
CA ALA A 513 -15.05 2.73 -14.92
C ALA A 513 -14.36 3.75 -15.83
N GLU A 514 -14.46 3.52 -17.13
CA GLU A 514 -14.01 4.47 -18.14
C GLU A 514 -15.17 4.79 -19.08
N GLU A 515 -15.44 6.06 -19.26
CA GLU A 515 -16.46 6.55 -20.18
C GLU A 515 -15.81 7.11 -21.44
N ILE A 516 -16.34 6.76 -22.61
CA ILE A 516 -15.89 7.35 -23.88
C ILE A 516 -16.58 8.71 -24.05
N ILE A 517 -15.81 9.78 -24.00
CA ILE A 517 -16.25 11.15 -24.23
C ILE A 517 -15.38 11.77 -25.32
N ASP A 518 -15.97 12.15 -26.46
CA ASP A 518 -15.26 12.75 -27.61
C ASP A 518 -14.04 11.93 -28.08
N ASP A 519 -14.17 10.61 -28.15
CA ASP A 519 -13.13 9.62 -28.48
C ASP A 519 -11.99 9.46 -27.43
N ASP A 520 -12.10 10.12 -26.27
CA ASP A 520 -11.17 9.95 -25.16
C ASP A 520 -11.78 9.06 -24.08
N TYR A 521 -10.96 8.20 -23.44
CA TYR A 521 -11.36 7.39 -22.28
C TYR A 521 -11.18 8.21 -21.01
N VAL A 522 -12.29 8.55 -20.37
CA VAL A 522 -12.31 9.35 -19.13
C VAL A 522 -12.53 8.41 -17.94
N PRO A 523 -11.52 8.22 -17.10
CA PRO A 523 -11.65 7.35 -15.93
C PRO A 523 -12.55 7.98 -14.86
N SER A 524 -13.33 7.13 -14.19
CA SER A 524 -14.20 7.51 -13.09
C SER A 524 -14.35 6.38 -12.08
N TYR A 525 -14.83 6.72 -10.88
CA TYR A 525 -15.28 5.74 -9.90
C TYR A 525 -16.76 5.91 -9.70
N ILE A 526 -17.51 4.82 -9.83
CA ILE A 526 -18.97 4.86 -9.82
C ILE A 526 -19.53 3.78 -8.89
N SER A 527 -20.67 4.06 -8.30
CA SER A 527 -21.53 3.10 -7.60
C SER A 527 -22.91 3.10 -8.23
N PHE A 528 -23.64 1.99 -8.12
CA PHE A 528 -24.98 1.85 -8.66
C PHE A 528 -25.99 1.77 -7.52
N GLU A 529 -27.10 2.53 -7.62
CA GLU A 529 -28.12 2.58 -6.55
C GLU A 529 -28.71 1.20 -6.22
N ASP A 530 -28.88 0.36 -7.23
CA ASP A 530 -29.48 -0.97 -7.09
C ASP A 530 -28.47 -2.04 -6.61
N LEU A 531 -27.16 -1.78 -6.70
CA LEU A 531 -26.11 -2.68 -6.22
C LEU A 531 -25.72 -2.32 -4.79
N VAL A 532 -26.56 -2.69 -3.85
CA VAL A 532 -26.40 -2.37 -2.43
C VAL A 532 -26.60 -3.63 -1.59
N ILE A 533 -25.77 -3.78 -0.55
CA ILE A 533 -25.96 -4.82 0.47
C ILE A 533 -26.23 -4.17 1.83
N GLU A 534 -27.24 -4.66 2.55
CA GLU A 534 -27.54 -4.23 3.91
C GLU A 534 -26.70 -5.02 4.90
N ILE A 535 -26.03 -4.35 5.81
CA ILE A 535 -25.14 -4.98 6.78
C ILE A 535 -25.94 -5.84 7.76
N PRO A 536 -25.59 -7.13 7.90
CA PRO A 536 -26.33 -8.09 8.71
C PRO A 536 -26.12 -7.87 10.22
N GLU A 537 -26.78 -8.72 11.04
CA GLU A 537 -26.71 -8.68 12.51
C GLU A 537 -25.29 -8.75 13.05
N ASN A 538 -24.44 -9.54 12.38
CA ASN A 538 -23.06 -9.79 12.81
C ASN A 538 -22.07 -8.75 12.26
N GLY A 539 -22.56 -7.68 11.60
CA GLY A 539 -21.69 -6.66 11.01
C GLY A 539 -20.84 -7.25 9.89
N THR A 540 -19.56 -6.91 9.87
CA THR A 540 -18.60 -7.38 8.86
C THR A 540 -18.47 -8.90 8.81
N GLU A 541 -18.55 -9.59 9.96
CA GLU A 541 -18.46 -11.05 10.07
C GLU A 541 -19.59 -11.80 9.32
N GLY A 542 -20.66 -11.10 8.99
CA GLY A 542 -21.77 -11.65 8.21
C GLY A 542 -21.63 -11.43 6.71
N LEU A 543 -20.51 -10.88 6.24
CA LEU A 543 -20.20 -10.67 4.84
C LEU A 543 -19.12 -11.66 4.38
N GLU A 544 -19.35 -12.27 3.23
CA GLU A 544 -18.41 -13.17 2.57
C GLU A 544 -18.01 -12.62 1.21
N VAL A 545 -16.79 -12.89 0.77
CA VAL A 545 -16.32 -12.62 -0.59
C VAL A 545 -16.15 -13.94 -1.30
N SER A 546 -16.70 -14.05 -2.48
CA SER A 546 -16.61 -15.30 -3.27
C SER A 546 -16.74 -15.01 -4.75
N PHE A 547 -16.70 -16.05 -5.58
CA PHE A 547 -16.92 -15.96 -7.01
C PHE A 547 -18.21 -16.70 -7.37
N LEU A 548 -19.05 -16.06 -8.16
CA LEU A 548 -20.27 -16.68 -8.69
C LEU A 548 -20.25 -16.67 -10.21
N PRO A 549 -20.88 -17.70 -10.86
CA PRO A 549 -21.09 -17.67 -12.29
C PRO A 549 -21.83 -16.40 -12.73
N VAL A 550 -21.38 -15.81 -13.82
CA VAL A 550 -22.06 -14.67 -14.44
C VAL A 550 -23.33 -15.13 -15.17
N GLU A 551 -24.23 -14.20 -15.43
CA GLU A 551 -25.41 -14.45 -16.26
C GLU A 551 -25.00 -14.76 -17.72
N GLU A 552 -25.92 -15.42 -18.47
CA GLU A 552 -25.75 -15.63 -19.91
C GLU A 552 -25.56 -14.28 -20.62
N GLY A 553 -24.60 -14.20 -21.52
CA GLY A 553 -24.34 -12.97 -22.25
C GLY A 553 -22.93 -12.87 -22.80
N TYR A 554 -22.57 -11.66 -23.17
CA TYR A 554 -21.29 -11.35 -23.77
C TYR A 554 -20.45 -10.51 -22.81
N TYR A 555 -19.18 -10.86 -22.72
CA TYR A 555 -18.21 -10.22 -21.81
C TYR A 555 -16.93 -9.88 -22.57
N ASP A 556 -16.33 -8.76 -22.24
CA ASP A 556 -15.00 -8.42 -22.71
C ASP A 556 -13.97 -8.75 -21.61
N ILE A 557 -12.91 -9.42 -22.04
CA ILE A 557 -11.74 -9.67 -21.18
C ILE A 557 -10.56 -8.94 -21.79
N GLU A 558 -10.06 -7.99 -21.05
CA GLU A 558 -8.92 -7.18 -21.43
C GLU A 558 -7.64 -7.73 -20.81
N ILE A 559 -6.61 -7.89 -21.62
CA ILE A 559 -5.26 -8.26 -21.17
C ILE A 559 -4.31 -7.12 -21.50
N GLN A 560 -3.56 -6.69 -20.50
CA GLN A 560 -2.51 -5.71 -20.66
C GLN A 560 -1.22 -6.22 -20.00
N THR A 561 -0.11 -6.09 -20.68
CA THR A 561 1.21 -6.48 -20.15
C THR A 561 1.99 -5.25 -19.72
N VAL A 562 2.83 -5.42 -18.70
CA VAL A 562 3.66 -4.36 -18.14
C VAL A 562 5.10 -4.84 -18.05
N ASP A 563 6.04 -3.96 -18.39
CA ASP A 563 7.47 -4.20 -18.25
C ASP A 563 8.03 -3.67 -16.91
N ASN A 564 9.31 -3.96 -16.67
CA ASN A 564 10.01 -3.50 -15.47
C ASN A 564 10.13 -1.97 -15.36
N PHE A 565 9.84 -1.23 -16.43
CA PHE A 565 9.87 0.23 -16.49
C PHE A 565 8.47 0.85 -16.45
N ASN A 566 7.44 0.06 -16.13
CA ASN A 566 6.03 0.46 -16.11
C ASN A 566 5.49 0.95 -17.46
N ASN A 567 6.09 0.54 -18.58
CA ASN A 567 5.46 0.73 -19.84
C ASN A 567 4.41 -0.36 -20.04
N SER A 568 3.20 0.06 -20.34
CA SER A 568 2.08 -0.85 -20.61
C SER A 568 1.94 -1.09 -22.10
N SER A 569 1.63 -2.33 -22.48
CA SER A 569 1.24 -2.66 -23.85
C SER A 569 -0.08 -1.96 -24.23
N GLU A 570 -0.41 -2.00 -25.53
CA GLU A 570 -1.81 -1.83 -25.92
C GLU A 570 -2.68 -2.90 -25.25
N ILE A 571 -3.95 -2.60 -25.07
CA ILE A 571 -4.93 -3.55 -24.53
C ILE A 571 -5.25 -4.58 -25.61
N LEU A 572 -5.23 -5.86 -25.23
CA LEU A 572 -5.73 -6.96 -26.05
C LEU A 572 -7.08 -7.41 -25.49
N THR A 573 -8.14 -7.29 -26.28
CA THR A 573 -9.49 -7.63 -25.85
C THR A 573 -9.94 -8.95 -26.45
N PHE A 574 -10.48 -9.83 -25.61
CA PHE A 574 -11.16 -11.07 -25.99
C PHE A 574 -12.66 -10.92 -25.77
N PHE A 575 -13.41 -11.27 -26.79
CA PHE A 575 -14.86 -11.30 -26.73
C PHE A 575 -15.31 -12.71 -26.35
N VAL A 576 -16.00 -12.84 -25.22
CA VAL A 576 -16.39 -14.13 -24.66
C VAL A 576 -17.91 -14.20 -24.52
N GLU A 577 -18.50 -15.33 -24.94
CA GLU A 577 -19.91 -15.64 -24.76
C GLU A 577 -20.07 -16.67 -23.63
N VAL A 578 -20.91 -16.35 -22.67
CA VAL A 578 -21.40 -17.29 -21.68
C VAL A 578 -22.76 -17.77 -22.15
N PRO A 579 -22.87 -19.05 -22.58
CA PRO A 579 -24.13 -19.57 -23.12
C PRO A 579 -25.19 -19.73 -22.03
N GLY A 580 -26.45 -19.50 -22.38
CA GLY A 580 -27.56 -19.86 -21.51
C GLY A 580 -27.70 -21.39 -21.35
N GLU A 581 -28.25 -21.81 -20.18
CA GLU A 581 -28.54 -23.22 -19.93
C GLU A 581 -29.47 -23.88 -20.94
#